data_491ab01e88207a5c31055d3b993d0d40
#
_entry.id   491ab01e88207a5c31055d3b993d0d40
#
_cell.length_a   1.000
_cell.length_b   1.000
_cell.length_c   1.000
_cell.angle_alpha   90.00
_cell.angle_beta   90.00
_cell.angle_gamma   90.00
#
_symmetry.space_group_name_H-M   'P 1'
#
loop_
_entity.id
_entity.type
_entity.pdbx_description
1 polymer ?
#
loop_
_entity_poly.entity_id
_entity_poly.type
_entity_poly.pdbx_seq_one_letter_code
_entity_poly.pdbx_strand_id
1 'polypeptide(L)'
;RNGEVTRLIKRCNDFGAGGVSVAIGELADGLMIDLDKVPKKYDGLDGTELAISESQERMAVVLAPEDVDAFLAAANRENLEATVVAEVTAEPRLRMTWKGVTIVDLSREFLNSNGAEKHTTASVPDDDVKPYEFAGDTVTEKLADMLGNLNICSKQGLSERFDSTIGAATVLMPFGGKYQLTPNQTMVAKLPVLHGTTDTVSGMAYGMHPEILSQSPYEGSYLAVIESVTKLVCAGFDYKQAYLTFQEYFERMGTDPTRWGKPFAALLGALDAQLDLNIAAIGGKDSMSGTFEKMDVPPTLCSFAIAPGKASEVISPEFKEAGHAIRLVSCDPHDTAALTANYDAVLSAIRAGKVVSAWALGLGGVAEGLFKMGIGNQIGTRIDDDYDGNLFAQQIGAMLLECTEDIDLGVKVGDTVPEWVLEYEGERIDLTAMQEIYEGKLDKVFSYRGHTGETTEKFSYSAETYPVPA
;
A
#
# COMPACT_ATOMS: atom_id res chain seq x y z
N ARG A 1 -21.20 -10.00 -2.85
CA ARG A 1 -21.16 -11.02 -1.77
C ARG A 1 -22.29 -12.05 -1.86
N ASN A 2 -23.35 -11.76 -2.58
CA ASN A 2 -24.44 -12.72 -2.80
C ASN A 2 -24.02 -13.73 -3.88
N GLY A 3 -23.63 -14.95 -3.48
CA GLY A 3 -23.17 -15.99 -4.38
C GLY A 3 -24.23 -16.50 -5.36
N GLU A 4 -25.52 -16.28 -5.10
CA GLU A 4 -26.59 -16.59 -6.04
C GLU A 4 -26.56 -15.66 -7.25
N VAL A 5 -26.22 -14.39 -7.03
CA VAL A 5 -26.16 -13.36 -8.08
C VAL A 5 -24.83 -13.40 -8.82
N THR A 6 -23.71 -13.47 -8.09
CA THR A 6 -22.38 -13.41 -8.72
C THR A 6 -22.07 -14.59 -9.62
N ARG A 7 -22.68 -15.75 -9.37
CA ARG A 7 -22.54 -16.95 -10.25
C ARG A 7 -23.23 -16.81 -11.61
N LEU A 8 -24.16 -15.89 -11.76
CA LEU A 8 -24.80 -15.59 -13.04
C LEU A 8 -23.87 -14.79 -13.97
N ILE A 9 -22.91 -14.06 -13.39
CA ILE A 9 -22.01 -13.17 -14.12
C ILE A 9 -20.94 -13.99 -14.86
N LYS A 10 -20.87 -13.83 -16.18
CA LYS A 10 -19.85 -14.47 -17.03
C LYS A 10 -18.59 -13.60 -17.14
N ARG A 11 -18.78 -12.28 -17.30
CA ARG A 11 -17.73 -11.25 -17.32
C ARG A 11 -18.24 -10.00 -16.66
N CYS A 12 -17.31 -9.20 -16.11
CA CYS A 12 -17.61 -7.95 -15.43
C CYS A 12 -16.50 -6.95 -15.70
N ASN A 13 -16.86 -5.70 -15.90
CA ASN A 13 -15.93 -4.58 -16.02
C ASN A 13 -16.52 -3.34 -15.35
N ASP A 14 -15.68 -2.47 -14.82
CA ASP A 14 -16.11 -1.19 -14.26
C ASP A 14 -16.17 -0.08 -15.33
N PHE A 15 -16.86 1.01 -15.00
CA PHE A 15 -16.91 2.19 -15.85
C PHE A 15 -15.83 3.19 -15.42
N GLY A 16 -14.84 3.37 -16.26
CA GLY A 16 -13.79 4.36 -16.14
C GLY A 16 -13.64 5.18 -17.43
N ALA A 17 -12.42 5.62 -17.69
CA ALA A 17 -12.07 6.35 -18.92
C ALA A 17 -12.43 5.56 -20.17
N GLY A 18 -12.99 6.24 -21.17
CA GLY A 18 -13.52 5.62 -22.39
C GLY A 18 -14.99 5.20 -22.32
N GLY A 19 -15.62 5.30 -21.15
CA GLY A 19 -17.05 5.11 -20.94
C GLY A 19 -17.59 3.77 -21.44
N VAL A 20 -18.73 3.81 -22.13
CA VAL A 20 -19.40 2.62 -22.70
C VAL A 20 -18.49 1.86 -23.67
N SER A 21 -17.69 2.61 -24.47
CA SER A 21 -16.78 2.01 -25.47
C SER A 21 -15.74 1.06 -24.84
N VAL A 22 -15.29 1.35 -23.63
CA VAL A 22 -14.34 0.53 -22.89
C VAL A 22 -15.08 -0.43 -21.96
N ALA A 23 -15.90 0.07 -21.04
CA ALA A 23 -16.53 -0.75 -20.01
C ALA A 23 -17.38 -1.90 -20.57
N ILE A 24 -18.13 -1.65 -21.65
CA ILE A 24 -18.93 -2.68 -22.34
C ILE A 24 -18.17 -3.23 -23.55
N GLY A 25 -17.51 -2.37 -24.33
CA GLY A 25 -16.86 -2.73 -25.58
C GLY A 25 -15.75 -3.77 -25.45
N GLU A 26 -15.16 -3.96 -24.26
CA GLU A 26 -14.13 -4.95 -23.99
C GLU A 26 -14.67 -6.30 -23.46
N LEU A 27 -15.96 -6.37 -23.14
CA LEU A 27 -16.54 -7.57 -22.51
C LEU A 27 -16.67 -8.77 -23.44
N ALA A 28 -16.80 -8.54 -24.77
CA ALA A 28 -16.89 -9.60 -25.76
C ALA A 28 -16.35 -9.14 -27.12
N ASP A 29 -15.98 -10.11 -27.99
CA ASP A 29 -15.46 -9.80 -29.32
C ASP A 29 -16.51 -9.20 -30.25
N GLY A 30 -17.75 -9.69 -30.19
CA GLY A 30 -18.87 -9.17 -30.93
C GLY A 30 -19.93 -8.57 -30.02
N LEU A 31 -20.30 -7.32 -30.26
CA LEU A 31 -21.24 -6.56 -29.44
C LEU A 31 -22.11 -5.64 -30.30
N MET A 32 -23.41 -5.63 -29.98
CA MET A 32 -24.36 -4.61 -30.44
C MET A 32 -24.84 -3.81 -29.23
N ILE A 33 -24.47 -2.53 -29.14
CA ILE A 33 -24.80 -1.64 -28.04
C ILE A 33 -25.83 -0.63 -28.46
N ASP A 34 -26.89 -0.48 -27.66
CA ASP A 34 -27.95 0.53 -27.87
C ASP A 34 -27.73 1.68 -26.86
N LEU A 35 -27.14 2.77 -27.31
CA LEU A 35 -26.82 3.94 -26.48
C LEU A 35 -28.06 4.67 -25.97
N ASP A 36 -29.23 4.51 -26.66
CA ASP A 36 -30.48 5.10 -26.17
C ASP A 36 -30.96 4.50 -24.86
N LYS A 37 -30.53 3.25 -24.54
CA LYS A 37 -30.84 2.54 -23.30
C LYS A 37 -29.86 2.81 -22.15
N VAL A 38 -28.75 3.51 -22.43
CA VAL A 38 -27.75 3.81 -21.39
C VAL A 38 -28.33 4.84 -20.42
N PRO A 39 -28.42 4.53 -19.11
CA PRO A 39 -28.93 5.49 -18.11
C PRO A 39 -28.10 6.77 -18.07
N LYS A 40 -28.77 7.90 -18.00
CA LYS A 40 -28.16 9.25 -17.97
C LYS A 40 -28.65 10.03 -16.76
N LYS A 41 -27.77 10.84 -16.17
CA LYS A 41 -28.14 11.77 -15.09
C LYS A 41 -28.78 13.07 -15.59
N TYR A 42 -28.47 13.47 -16.84
CA TYR A 42 -28.99 14.68 -17.49
C TYR A 42 -29.10 14.48 -18.99
N ASP A 43 -29.91 15.29 -19.63
CA ASP A 43 -30.08 15.31 -21.07
C ASP A 43 -29.04 16.22 -21.75
N GLY A 44 -28.88 16.05 -23.07
CA GLY A 44 -28.02 16.89 -23.89
C GLY A 44 -26.77 16.23 -24.44
N LEU A 45 -26.43 15.00 -23.95
CA LEU A 45 -25.35 14.24 -24.53
C LEU A 45 -25.71 13.69 -25.92
N ASP A 46 -24.79 13.83 -26.86
CA ASP A 46 -24.92 13.19 -28.19
C ASP A 46 -24.42 11.72 -28.14
N GLY A 47 -24.52 11.02 -29.29
CA GLY A 47 -24.12 9.61 -29.35
C GLY A 47 -22.62 9.39 -29.11
N THR A 48 -21.77 10.32 -29.56
CA THR A 48 -20.32 10.25 -29.33
C THR A 48 -19.99 10.43 -27.85
N GLU A 49 -20.58 11.43 -27.23
CA GLU A 49 -20.40 11.70 -25.81
C GLU A 49 -20.89 10.53 -24.93
N LEU A 50 -22.05 9.94 -25.28
CA LEU A 50 -22.55 8.75 -24.60
C LEU A 50 -21.63 7.55 -24.75
N ALA A 51 -20.99 7.40 -25.91
CA ALA A 51 -20.09 6.27 -26.17
C ALA A 51 -18.78 6.35 -25.37
N ILE A 52 -18.26 7.55 -25.13
CA ILE A 52 -16.93 7.74 -24.52
C ILE A 52 -16.94 8.44 -23.15
N SER A 53 -18.08 8.98 -22.72
CA SER A 53 -18.18 9.73 -21.47
C SER A 53 -17.93 8.85 -20.27
N GLU A 54 -16.97 9.26 -19.45
CA GLU A 54 -16.70 8.61 -18.18
C GLU A 54 -17.84 8.88 -17.17
N SER A 55 -18.37 7.82 -16.59
CA SER A 55 -19.35 7.90 -15.51
C SER A 55 -19.10 6.75 -14.54
N GLN A 56 -18.30 7.03 -13.53
CA GLN A 56 -17.84 6.06 -12.53
C GLN A 56 -18.96 5.51 -11.65
N GLU A 57 -18.64 4.56 -10.79
CA GLU A 57 -19.54 3.87 -9.85
C GLU A 57 -20.64 3.05 -10.56
N ARG A 58 -20.34 2.56 -11.76
CA ARG A 58 -21.18 1.61 -12.51
C ARG A 58 -20.39 0.38 -12.88
N MET A 59 -21.09 -0.73 -13.08
CA MET A 59 -20.51 -2.01 -13.50
C MET A 59 -21.25 -2.49 -14.74
N ALA A 60 -20.51 -3.00 -15.72
CA ALA A 60 -21.05 -3.73 -16.86
C ALA A 60 -20.84 -5.24 -16.64
N VAL A 61 -21.87 -6.03 -16.88
CA VAL A 61 -21.82 -7.49 -16.72
C VAL A 61 -22.37 -8.21 -17.96
N VAL A 62 -21.79 -9.37 -18.25
CA VAL A 62 -22.32 -10.30 -19.26
C VAL A 62 -23.03 -11.43 -18.56
N LEU A 63 -24.25 -11.71 -18.97
CA LEU A 63 -25.11 -12.76 -18.46
C LEU A 63 -25.54 -13.71 -19.58
N ALA A 64 -25.93 -14.94 -19.23
CA ALA A 64 -26.68 -15.77 -20.14
C ALA A 64 -28.12 -15.21 -20.33
N PRO A 65 -28.73 -15.33 -21.52
CA PRO A 65 -30.06 -14.75 -21.76
C PRO A 65 -31.13 -15.19 -20.76
N GLU A 66 -31.08 -16.45 -20.31
CA GLU A 66 -31.99 -17.03 -19.32
C GLU A 66 -31.82 -16.48 -17.90
N ASP A 67 -30.67 -15.87 -17.59
CA ASP A 67 -30.35 -15.36 -16.27
C ASP A 67 -30.67 -13.86 -16.09
N VAL A 68 -31.01 -13.14 -17.16
CA VAL A 68 -31.19 -11.69 -17.18
C VAL A 68 -32.29 -11.26 -16.19
N ASP A 69 -33.49 -11.88 -16.27
CA ASP A 69 -34.62 -11.50 -15.42
C ASP A 69 -34.30 -11.76 -13.94
N ALA A 70 -33.62 -12.87 -13.62
CA ALA A 70 -33.21 -13.18 -12.25
C ALA A 70 -32.19 -12.16 -11.71
N PHE A 71 -31.25 -11.73 -12.55
CA PHE A 71 -30.27 -10.69 -12.18
C PHE A 71 -30.93 -9.33 -11.96
N LEU A 72 -31.82 -8.90 -12.88
CA LEU A 72 -32.55 -7.63 -12.73
C LEU A 72 -33.41 -7.61 -11.47
N ALA A 73 -34.08 -8.74 -11.16
CA ALA A 73 -34.86 -8.87 -9.92
C ALA A 73 -33.96 -8.80 -8.68
N ALA A 74 -32.74 -9.36 -8.74
CA ALA A 74 -31.78 -9.29 -7.64
C ALA A 74 -31.25 -7.87 -7.43
N ALA A 75 -30.92 -7.16 -8.50
CA ALA A 75 -30.49 -5.75 -8.45
C ALA A 75 -31.58 -4.86 -7.83
N ASN A 76 -32.83 -5.05 -8.25
CA ASN A 76 -33.95 -4.29 -7.70
C ASN A 76 -34.19 -4.54 -6.19
N ARG A 77 -33.96 -5.77 -5.68
CA ARG A 77 -34.02 -6.06 -4.25
C ARG A 77 -32.99 -5.28 -3.43
N GLU A 78 -31.83 -4.96 -4.03
CA GLU A 78 -30.78 -4.14 -3.42
C GLU A 78 -30.92 -2.64 -3.74
N ASN A 79 -32.05 -2.23 -4.32
CA ASN A 79 -32.28 -0.85 -4.76
C ASN A 79 -31.25 -0.33 -5.76
N LEU A 80 -30.76 -1.20 -6.64
CA LEU A 80 -29.83 -0.88 -7.71
C LEU A 80 -30.55 -0.81 -9.04
N GLU A 81 -30.29 0.23 -9.82
CA GLU A 81 -30.72 0.32 -11.21
C GLU A 81 -29.89 -0.61 -12.09
N ALA A 82 -30.53 -1.46 -12.88
CA ALA A 82 -29.87 -2.31 -13.85
C ALA A 82 -30.64 -2.32 -15.16
N THR A 83 -29.95 -2.14 -16.29
CA THR A 83 -30.56 -2.00 -17.62
C THR A 83 -29.81 -2.83 -18.64
N VAL A 84 -30.55 -3.53 -19.51
CA VAL A 84 -29.98 -4.24 -20.65
C VAL A 84 -29.68 -3.22 -21.76
N VAL A 85 -28.41 -3.01 -22.06
CA VAL A 85 -27.94 -2.01 -23.01
C VAL A 85 -27.21 -2.59 -24.23
N ALA A 86 -26.87 -3.88 -24.19
CA ALA A 86 -26.09 -4.55 -25.25
C ALA A 86 -26.45 -6.03 -25.38
N GLU A 87 -26.16 -6.56 -26.57
CA GLU A 87 -26.22 -7.99 -26.88
C GLU A 87 -24.86 -8.46 -27.39
N VAL A 88 -24.43 -9.66 -26.95
CA VAL A 88 -23.24 -10.33 -27.49
C VAL A 88 -23.62 -10.97 -28.83
N THR A 89 -22.82 -10.73 -29.87
CA THR A 89 -23.06 -11.21 -31.22
C THR A 89 -21.98 -12.20 -31.67
N ALA A 90 -22.32 -13.08 -32.62
CA ALA A 90 -21.34 -14.02 -33.17
C ALA A 90 -20.33 -13.34 -34.12
N GLU A 91 -20.70 -12.23 -34.75
CA GLU A 91 -19.78 -11.46 -35.60
C GLU A 91 -18.84 -10.63 -34.75
N PRO A 92 -17.50 -10.76 -34.88
CA PRO A 92 -16.53 -10.06 -34.04
C PRO A 92 -16.40 -8.58 -34.44
N ARG A 93 -17.41 -7.80 -34.09
CA ARG A 93 -17.50 -6.37 -34.36
C ARG A 93 -18.11 -5.63 -33.17
N LEU A 94 -17.58 -4.46 -32.86
CA LEU A 94 -18.19 -3.52 -31.94
C LEU A 94 -19.12 -2.59 -32.76
N ARG A 95 -20.41 -2.68 -32.49
CA ARG A 95 -21.41 -1.79 -33.06
C ARG A 95 -22.15 -1.02 -31.98
N MET A 96 -22.37 0.27 -32.24
CA MET A 96 -23.19 1.12 -31.38
C MET A 96 -24.19 1.89 -32.19
N THR A 97 -25.43 1.91 -31.71
CA THR A 97 -26.52 2.70 -32.31
C THR A 97 -26.97 3.81 -31.36
N TRP A 98 -27.37 4.92 -31.94
CA TRP A 98 -27.99 6.06 -31.27
C TRP A 98 -29.07 6.67 -32.11
N LYS A 99 -30.27 6.80 -31.56
CA LYS A 99 -31.46 7.27 -32.28
C LYS A 99 -31.70 6.53 -33.61
N GLY A 100 -31.48 5.22 -33.59
CA GLY A 100 -31.65 4.35 -34.78
C GLY A 100 -30.55 4.47 -35.82
N VAL A 101 -29.50 5.25 -35.60
CA VAL A 101 -28.35 5.38 -36.51
C VAL A 101 -27.15 4.67 -35.93
N THR A 102 -26.45 3.89 -36.76
CA THR A 102 -25.16 3.30 -36.38
C THR A 102 -24.09 4.38 -36.35
N ILE A 103 -23.50 4.61 -35.19
CA ILE A 103 -22.44 5.62 -34.99
C ILE A 103 -21.04 4.99 -34.79
N VAL A 104 -20.98 3.71 -34.44
CA VAL A 104 -19.75 2.93 -34.38
C VAL A 104 -19.97 1.59 -35.02
N ASP A 105 -19.07 1.19 -35.95
CA ASP A 105 -19.01 -0.14 -36.55
C ASP A 105 -17.55 -0.50 -36.85
N LEU A 106 -16.88 -1.10 -35.87
CA LEU A 106 -15.45 -1.44 -35.92
C LEU A 106 -15.25 -2.95 -35.79
N SER A 107 -14.37 -3.50 -36.63
CA SER A 107 -13.96 -4.92 -36.46
C SER A 107 -13.11 -5.13 -35.22
N ARG A 108 -13.23 -6.28 -34.59
CA ARG A 108 -12.37 -6.64 -33.47
C ARG A 108 -10.90 -6.72 -33.86
N GLU A 109 -10.61 -7.17 -35.08
CA GLU A 109 -9.27 -7.18 -35.65
C GLU A 109 -8.64 -5.79 -35.62
N PHE A 110 -9.38 -4.75 -36.07
CA PHE A 110 -8.91 -3.36 -36.01
C PHE A 110 -8.68 -2.89 -34.56
N LEU A 111 -9.62 -3.17 -33.66
CA LEU A 111 -9.47 -2.78 -32.26
C LEU A 111 -8.26 -3.45 -31.58
N ASN A 112 -7.99 -4.71 -31.93
CA ASN A 112 -6.85 -5.47 -31.38
C ASN A 112 -5.50 -5.05 -32.00
N SER A 113 -5.49 -4.29 -33.10
CA SER A 113 -4.25 -3.81 -33.73
C SER A 113 -3.57 -2.67 -32.97
N ASN A 114 -4.22 -2.09 -31.96
CA ASN A 114 -3.77 -0.88 -31.26
C ASN A 114 -3.46 0.32 -32.17
N GLY A 115 -3.98 0.33 -33.41
CA GLY A 115 -3.76 1.37 -34.41
C GLY A 115 -2.41 1.24 -35.14
N ALA A 116 -1.83 2.39 -35.53
CA ALA A 116 -0.52 2.41 -36.21
C ALA A 116 0.60 1.99 -35.27
N GLU A 117 1.55 1.21 -35.80
CA GLU A 117 2.75 0.85 -35.07
C GLU A 117 3.51 2.10 -34.60
N LYS A 118 3.86 2.13 -33.33
CA LYS A 118 4.57 3.24 -32.69
C LYS A 118 5.95 2.78 -32.28
N HIS A 119 6.94 3.61 -32.56
CA HIS A 119 8.32 3.37 -32.19
C HIS A 119 8.81 4.50 -31.30
N THR A 120 9.54 4.14 -30.26
CA THR A 120 10.26 5.09 -29.39
C THR A 120 11.63 4.53 -29.05
N THR A 121 12.51 5.39 -28.55
CA THR A 121 13.80 5.01 -28.00
C THR A 121 13.79 5.35 -26.52
N ALA A 122 14.23 4.42 -25.69
CA ALA A 122 14.45 4.63 -24.27
C ALA A 122 15.95 4.61 -23.97
N SER A 123 16.42 5.60 -23.23
CA SER A 123 17.81 5.65 -22.73
C SER A 123 17.76 5.49 -21.22
N VAL A 124 18.12 4.30 -20.75
CA VAL A 124 18.14 3.98 -19.33
C VAL A 124 19.18 4.83 -18.62
N PRO A 125 18.87 5.52 -17.51
CA PRO A 125 19.84 6.27 -16.72
C PRO A 125 20.87 5.32 -16.07
N ASP A 126 22.03 5.88 -15.74
CA ASP A 126 23.04 5.16 -14.96
C ASP A 126 22.56 4.91 -13.53
N ASP A 127 23.00 3.77 -12.95
CA ASP A 127 22.65 3.36 -11.59
C ASP A 127 23.78 3.76 -10.61
N ASP A 128 23.83 5.04 -10.22
CA ASP A 128 24.77 5.54 -9.22
C ASP A 128 23.98 6.08 -8.01
N VAL A 129 23.64 5.18 -7.09
CA VAL A 129 22.89 5.50 -5.87
C VAL A 129 23.87 5.86 -4.76
N LYS A 130 23.74 7.09 -4.26
CA LYS A 130 24.52 7.56 -3.11
C LYS A 130 23.72 7.32 -1.83
N PRO A 131 24.39 6.84 -0.76
CA PRO A 131 23.76 6.71 0.54
C PRO A 131 23.17 8.05 1.01
N TYR A 132 22.01 7.98 1.64
CA TYR A 132 21.43 9.14 2.32
C TYR A 132 22.15 9.40 3.64
N GLU A 133 22.52 10.64 3.91
CA GLU A 133 23.20 11.04 5.14
C GLU A 133 22.34 12.05 5.90
N PHE A 134 22.08 11.78 7.18
CA PHE A 134 21.44 12.73 8.09
C PHE A 134 22.45 13.72 8.64
N ALA A 135 22.04 14.99 8.75
CA ALA A 135 22.87 16.06 9.23
C ALA A 135 23.07 16.00 10.75
N GLY A 136 24.26 16.35 11.20
CA GLY A 136 24.65 16.43 12.61
C GLY A 136 26.00 15.78 12.89
N ASP A 137 26.67 16.25 13.94
CA ASP A 137 27.96 15.73 14.40
C ASP A 137 27.79 14.70 15.54
N THR A 138 26.67 14.77 16.25
CA THR A 138 26.31 13.88 17.36
C THR A 138 25.15 12.95 17.00
N VAL A 139 25.00 11.85 17.75
CA VAL A 139 23.86 10.93 17.60
C VAL A 139 22.53 11.66 17.84
N THR A 140 22.49 12.54 18.83
CA THR A 140 21.29 13.35 19.13
C THR A 140 20.89 14.28 17.98
N GLU A 141 21.84 14.95 17.35
CA GLU A 141 21.58 15.83 16.20
C GLU A 141 21.11 15.05 14.97
N LYS A 142 21.78 13.93 14.64
CA LYS A 142 21.37 13.06 13.55
C LYS A 142 19.97 12.46 13.77
N LEU A 143 19.66 12.08 15.01
CA LEU A 143 18.33 11.57 15.38
C LEU A 143 17.26 12.66 15.20
N ALA A 144 17.55 13.90 15.59
CA ALA A 144 16.63 15.02 15.41
C ALA A 144 16.39 15.34 13.92
N ASP A 145 17.44 15.38 13.10
CA ASP A 145 17.33 15.60 11.66
C ASP A 145 16.53 14.47 10.98
N MET A 146 16.83 13.23 11.32
CA MET A 146 16.12 12.03 10.84
C MET A 146 14.63 12.09 11.17
N LEU A 147 14.26 12.33 12.42
CA LEU A 147 12.87 12.36 12.87
C LEU A 147 12.08 13.56 12.31
N GLY A 148 12.78 14.65 11.98
CA GLY A 148 12.23 15.81 11.27
C GLY A 148 12.12 15.65 9.75
N ASN A 149 12.63 14.55 9.17
CA ASN A 149 12.55 14.28 7.74
C ASN A 149 11.11 13.93 7.31
N LEU A 150 10.65 14.48 6.18
CA LEU A 150 9.29 14.27 5.67
C LEU A 150 8.97 12.81 5.35
N ASN A 151 9.97 12.00 4.98
CA ASN A 151 9.76 10.57 4.73
C ASN A 151 9.60 9.76 6.02
N ILE A 152 10.14 10.26 7.15
CA ILE A 152 10.20 9.54 8.44
C ILE A 152 9.17 10.05 9.44
N CYS A 153 8.96 11.36 9.54
CA CYS A 153 8.11 12.01 10.56
C CYS A 153 6.70 11.41 10.65
N SER A 154 5.99 11.70 11.74
CA SER A 154 4.63 11.19 11.98
C SER A 154 3.67 11.57 10.84
N LYS A 155 2.92 10.58 10.35
CA LYS A 155 1.82 10.73 9.39
C LYS A 155 0.45 10.64 10.06
N GLN A 156 0.39 10.71 11.40
CA GLN A 156 -0.83 10.47 12.16
C GLN A 156 -1.97 11.40 11.73
N GLY A 157 -1.71 12.69 11.57
CA GLY A 157 -2.71 13.66 11.13
C GLY A 157 -3.28 13.42 9.73
N LEU A 158 -2.56 12.70 8.86
CA LEU A 158 -3.07 12.22 7.58
C LEU A 158 -3.93 10.96 7.76
N SER A 159 -3.42 9.99 8.53
CA SER A 159 -4.07 8.67 8.70
C SER A 159 -5.39 8.77 9.45
N GLU A 160 -5.50 9.62 10.46
CA GLU A 160 -6.71 9.79 11.28
C GLU A 160 -7.88 10.50 10.56
N ARG A 161 -7.65 10.99 9.34
CA ARG A 161 -8.72 11.50 8.48
C ARG A 161 -9.55 10.39 7.83
N PHE A 162 -9.09 9.15 7.89
CA PHE A 162 -9.72 7.97 7.32
C PHE A 162 -10.21 7.04 8.43
N ASP A 163 -11.40 6.45 8.24
CA ASP A 163 -11.92 5.46 9.17
C ASP A 163 -11.22 4.11 8.95
N SER A 164 -10.37 3.72 9.89
CA SER A 164 -9.64 2.45 9.88
C SER A 164 -10.44 1.28 10.49
N THR A 165 -11.66 1.52 10.96
CA THR A 165 -12.51 0.53 11.63
C THR A 165 -13.68 0.06 10.76
N ILE A 166 -13.79 0.53 9.53
CA ILE A 166 -14.88 0.17 8.61
C ILE A 166 -15.03 -1.35 8.51
N GLY A 167 -16.25 -1.82 8.75
CA GLY A 167 -16.60 -3.24 8.70
C GLY A 167 -16.18 -4.04 9.93
N ALA A 168 -15.60 -3.41 10.95
CA ALA A 168 -15.15 -4.01 12.22
C ALA A 168 -14.26 -5.26 12.04
N ALA A 169 -13.47 -5.29 10.96
CA ALA A 169 -12.61 -6.41 10.59
C ALA A 169 -11.11 -6.13 10.80
N THR A 170 -10.74 -4.92 11.22
CA THR A 170 -9.36 -4.49 11.41
C THR A 170 -8.67 -5.29 12.51
N VAL A 171 -7.49 -5.84 12.21
CA VAL A 171 -6.63 -6.58 13.16
C VAL A 171 -5.50 -5.67 13.66
N LEU A 172 -4.84 -4.95 12.74
CA LEU A 172 -3.85 -3.92 13.08
C LEU A 172 -4.42 -2.54 12.74
N MET A 173 -4.53 -1.69 13.76
CA MET A 173 -4.87 -0.27 13.58
C MET A 173 -3.69 0.46 12.94
N PRO A 174 -3.87 1.65 12.33
CA PRO A 174 -2.76 2.40 11.73
C PRO A 174 -1.61 2.68 12.69
N PHE A 175 -1.90 2.84 13.98
CA PHE A 175 -0.93 3.05 15.04
C PHE A 175 -1.18 2.08 16.19
N GLY A 176 -0.11 1.46 16.70
CA GLY A 176 -0.12 0.48 17.78
C GLY A 176 0.48 0.99 19.08
N GLY A 177 0.44 0.12 20.10
CA GLY A 177 0.91 0.39 21.44
C GLY A 177 -0.13 1.10 22.33
N LYS A 178 0.20 1.22 23.60
CA LYS A 178 -0.65 1.85 24.64
C LYS A 178 -1.02 3.31 24.31
N TYR A 179 -0.09 4.03 23.67
CA TYR A 179 -0.26 5.43 23.30
C TYR A 179 -0.71 5.60 21.83
N GLN A 180 -0.83 4.50 21.07
CA GLN A 180 -1.22 4.51 19.66
C GLN A 180 -0.32 5.41 18.80
N LEU A 181 1.00 5.27 18.96
CA LEU A 181 1.99 6.12 18.27
C LEU A 181 2.94 5.32 17.38
N THR A 182 3.14 4.01 17.58
CA THR A 182 3.93 3.18 16.67
C THR A 182 3.16 2.96 15.37
N PRO A 183 3.64 3.45 14.22
CA PRO A 183 2.97 3.23 12.95
C PRO A 183 3.07 1.75 12.55
N ASN A 184 1.94 1.13 12.18
CA ASN A 184 1.95 -0.20 11.61
C ASN A 184 2.41 -0.15 10.15
N GLN A 185 3.36 -1.02 9.78
CA GLN A 185 3.90 -1.10 8.43
C GLN A 185 3.01 -1.92 7.48
N THR A 186 2.09 -2.70 8.05
CA THR A 186 1.20 -3.60 7.31
C THR A 186 -0.24 -3.37 7.77
N MET A 187 -1.14 -3.08 6.84
CA MET A 187 -2.57 -3.13 7.08
C MET A 187 -3.01 -4.59 7.19
N VAL A 188 -3.73 -4.95 8.24
CA VAL A 188 -4.27 -6.29 8.42
C VAL A 188 -5.73 -6.25 8.79
N ALA A 189 -6.56 -6.93 8.01
CA ALA A 189 -7.99 -7.05 8.25
C ALA A 189 -8.49 -8.48 8.01
N LYS A 190 -9.47 -8.91 8.79
CA LYS A 190 -10.17 -10.19 8.56
C LYS A 190 -10.96 -10.15 7.27
N LEU A 191 -10.98 -11.26 6.55
CA LEU A 191 -11.83 -11.36 5.37
C LEU A 191 -13.30 -11.28 5.78
N PRO A 192 -14.12 -10.48 5.06
CA PRO A 192 -15.52 -10.35 5.38
C PRO A 192 -16.26 -11.65 5.07
N VAL A 193 -16.99 -12.15 6.05
CA VAL A 193 -17.89 -13.31 5.92
C VAL A 193 -19.33 -12.89 6.17
N LEU A 194 -20.29 -13.56 5.50
CA LEU A 194 -21.71 -13.24 5.65
C LEU A 194 -22.24 -13.62 7.03
N HIS A 195 -21.76 -14.73 7.57
CA HIS A 195 -22.18 -15.27 8.86
C HIS A 195 -21.01 -15.87 9.60
N GLY A 196 -20.99 -15.73 10.93
CA GLY A 196 -19.96 -16.28 11.80
C GLY A 196 -18.69 -15.41 11.87
N THR A 197 -17.59 -16.05 12.21
CA THR A 197 -16.26 -15.43 12.34
C THR A 197 -15.24 -16.18 11.51
N THR A 198 -14.14 -15.50 11.15
CA THR A 198 -12.98 -16.12 10.46
C THR A 198 -11.69 -15.74 11.15
N ASP A 199 -10.71 -16.63 11.11
CA ASP A 199 -9.31 -16.34 11.46
C ASP A 199 -8.49 -15.90 10.24
N THR A 200 -9.05 -16.06 9.03
CA THR A 200 -8.37 -15.66 7.80
C THR A 200 -8.31 -14.13 7.68
N VAL A 201 -7.12 -13.62 7.43
CA VAL A 201 -6.83 -12.20 7.22
C VAL A 201 -6.20 -11.96 5.85
N SER A 202 -6.31 -10.72 5.39
CA SER A 202 -5.49 -10.17 4.31
C SER A 202 -4.53 -9.16 4.93
N GLY A 203 -3.23 -9.31 4.64
CA GLY A 203 -2.21 -8.31 4.95
C GLY A 203 -1.81 -7.57 3.68
N MET A 204 -1.62 -6.24 3.76
CA MET A 204 -1.11 -5.43 2.67
C MET A 204 -0.08 -4.45 3.19
N ALA A 205 1.08 -4.41 2.54
CA ALA A 205 2.14 -3.45 2.82
C ALA A 205 2.61 -2.77 1.54
N TYR A 206 3.22 -1.60 1.67
CA TYR A 206 3.81 -0.90 0.53
C TYR A 206 5.30 -0.67 0.72
N GLY A 207 6.01 -0.52 -0.40
CA GLY A 207 7.40 -0.08 -0.46
C GLY A 207 7.58 1.03 -1.48
N MET A 208 8.37 2.04 -1.11
CA MET A 208 8.72 3.17 -1.97
C MET A 208 9.88 3.96 -1.37
N HIS A 209 10.89 4.22 -2.17
CA HIS A 209 12.08 4.98 -1.78
C HIS A 209 12.30 6.16 -2.72
N PRO A 210 11.68 7.34 -2.49
CA PRO A 210 11.76 8.48 -3.40
C PRO A 210 13.20 8.98 -3.62
N GLU A 211 14.06 8.88 -2.62
CA GLU A 211 15.47 9.29 -2.71
C GLU A 211 16.27 8.39 -3.67
N ILE A 212 16.05 7.08 -3.59
CA ILE A 212 16.70 6.12 -4.48
C ILE A 212 16.10 6.17 -5.88
N LEU A 213 14.74 6.19 -5.98
CA LEU A 213 14.03 6.30 -7.26
C LEU A 213 14.45 7.51 -8.08
N SER A 214 14.77 8.63 -7.42
CA SER A 214 15.22 9.85 -8.09
C SER A 214 16.64 9.73 -8.65
N GLN A 215 17.49 8.87 -8.08
CA GLN A 215 18.85 8.61 -8.51
C GLN A 215 18.90 7.45 -9.52
N SER A 216 18.28 6.33 -9.19
CA SER A 216 18.14 5.13 -10.02
C SER A 216 16.71 4.61 -9.96
N PRO A 217 15.88 4.82 -11.00
CA PRO A 217 14.55 4.22 -11.07
C PRO A 217 14.57 2.68 -11.02
N TYR A 218 15.62 2.04 -11.55
CA TYR A 218 15.81 0.60 -11.50
C TYR A 218 15.97 0.12 -10.05
N GLU A 219 16.99 0.63 -9.37
CA GLU A 219 17.32 0.23 -8.00
C GLU A 219 16.19 0.57 -7.02
N GLY A 220 15.64 1.79 -7.14
CA GLY A 220 14.54 2.22 -6.28
C GLY A 220 13.28 1.37 -6.43
N SER A 221 13.01 0.85 -7.63
CA SER A 221 11.87 -0.03 -7.89
C SER A 221 12.11 -1.46 -7.43
N TYR A 222 13.33 -1.99 -7.63
CA TYR A 222 13.75 -3.27 -7.06
C TYR A 222 13.56 -3.26 -5.54
N LEU A 223 14.14 -2.27 -4.87
CA LEU A 223 14.07 -2.13 -3.41
C LEU A 223 12.65 -1.84 -2.89
N ALA A 224 11.80 -1.16 -3.67
CA ALA A 224 10.39 -0.97 -3.31
C ALA A 224 9.64 -2.30 -3.21
N VAL A 225 9.92 -3.25 -4.11
CA VAL A 225 9.36 -4.61 -4.02
C VAL A 225 9.89 -5.33 -2.78
N ILE A 226 11.21 -5.31 -2.56
CA ILE A 226 11.83 -5.94 -1.38
C ILE A 226 11.23 -5.38 -0.09
N GLU A 227 11.10 -4.04 0.03
CA GLU A 227 10.52 -3.42 1.24
C GLU A 227 9.08 -3.86 1.49
N SER A 228 8.23 -3.85 0.46
CA SER A 228 6.82 -4.23 0.63
C SER A 228 6.67 -5.67 1.11
N VAL A 229 7.50 -6.57 0.62
CA VAL A 229 7.54 -7.98 1.04
C VAL A 229 8.11 -8.14 2.44
N THR A 230 9.22 -7.44 2.76
CA THR A 230 9.83 -7.47 4.10
C THR A 230 8.84 -7.04 5.19
N LYS A 231 8.05 -5.99 4.92
CA LYS A 231 7.01 -5.52 5.84
C LYS A 231 5.92 -6.57 6.09
N LEU A 232 5.51 -7.34 5.06
CA LEU A 232 4.60 -8.48 5.26
C LEU A 232 5.20 -9.55 6.16
N VAL A 233 6.48 -9.89 5.95
CA VAL A 233 7.20 -10.86 6.78
C VAL A 233 7.26 -10.39 8.24
N CYS A 234 7.60 -9.13 8.48
CA CYS A 234 7.62 -8.53 9.82
C CYS A 234 6.26 -8.58 10.53
N ALA A 235 5.16 -8.62 9.80
CA ALA A 235 3.82 -8.78 10.36
C ALA A 235 3.36 -10.25 10.49
N GLY A 236 4.21 -11.23 10.11
CA GLY A 236 3.94 -12.67 10.24
C GLY A 236 3.38 -13.34 8.98
N PHE A 237 3.36 -12.65 7.83
CA PHE A 237 2.84 -13.22 6.57
C PHE A 237 3.92 -13.98 5.79
N ASP A 238 3.53 -15.09 5.19
CA ASP A 238 4.37 -15.88 4.31
C ASP A 238 4.50 -15.20 2.94
N TYR A 239 5.71 -14.69 2.64
CA TYR A 239 5.97 -14.00 1.38
C TYR A 239 5.73 -14.86 0.14
N LYS A 240 5.85 -16.20 0.25
CA LYS A 240 5.61 -17.14 -0.86
C LYS A 240 4.17 -17.15 -1.33
N GLN A 241 3.25 -16.60 -0.54
CA GLN A 241 1.84 -16.44 -0.87
C GLN A 241 1.50 -15.00 -1.31
N ALA A 242 2.50 -14.14 -1.40
CA ALA A 242 2.29 -12.75 -1.78
C ALA A 242 2.03 -12.60 -3.28
N TYR A 243 1.16 -11.66 -3.61
CA TYR A 243 1.00 -11.07 -4.94
C TYR A 243 1.28 -9.59 -4.86
N LEU A 244 1.73 -9.01 -5.98
CA LEU A 244 2.08 -7.61 -6.06
C LEU A 244 1.08 -6.84 -6.94
N THR A 245 1.00 -5.54 -6.69
CA THR A 245 0.43 -4.56 -7.62
C THR A 245 1.24 -3.28 -7.55
N PHE A 246 1.40 -2.59 -8.68
CA PHE A 246 2.25 -1.40 -8.74
C PHE A 246 1.44 -0.15 -9.06
N GLN A 247 1.85 0.97 -8.47
CA GLN A 247 1.40 2.29 -8.86
C GLN A 247 2.60 3.08 -9.36
N GLU A 248 2.54 3.52 -10.61
CA GLU A 248 3.60 4.30 -11.23
C GLU A 248 3.12 5.71 -11.58
N TYR A 249 4.03 6.69 -11.45
CA TYR A 249 3.78 8.05 -11.85
C TYR A 249 5.07 8.72 -12.31
N PHE A 250 5.07 9.16 -13.57
CA PHE A 250 6.21 9.80 -14.21
C PHE A 250 5.81 11.10 -14.88
N GLU A 251 6.79 11.95 -15.18
CA GLU A 251 6.61 13.16 -15.97
C GLU A 251 6.10 12.87 -17.37
N ARG A 252 5.65 13.90 -18.07
CA ARG A 252 5.22 13.76 -19.48
C ARG A 252 6.38 13.38 -20.38
N MET A 253 6.27 12.25 -21.08
CA MET A 253 7.36 11.62 -21.84
C MET A 253 7.79 12.40 -23.08
N GLY A 254 6.84 12.87 -23.89
CA GLY A 254 7.15 13.47 -25.18
C GLY A 254 7.94 12.53 -26.10
N THR A 255 8.97 13.07 -26.74
CA THR A 255 9.88 12.33 -27.61
C THR A 255 11.29 12.19 -27.04
N ASP A 256 11.48 12.52 -25.78
CA ASP A 256 12.78 12.48 -25.10
C ASP A 256 13.12 11.04 -24.68
N PRO A 257 14.18 10.42 -25.22
CA PRO A 257 14.60 9.05 -24.85
C PRO A 257 14.92 8.90 -23.36
N THR A 258 15.44 9.95 -22.71
CA THR A 258 15.82 9.87 -21.29
C THR A 258 14.60 9.84 -20.38
N ARG A 259 13.52 10.55 -20.77
CA ARG A 259 12.22 10.46 -20.05
C ARG A 259 11.62 9.07 -20.18
N TRP A 260 11.65 8.46 -21.36
CA TRP A 260 11.19 7.09 -21.58
C TRP A 260 12.06 6.05 -20.86
N GLY A 261 13.36 6.36 -20.65
CA GLY A 261 14.27 5.50 -19.91
C GLY A 261 13.90 5.28 -18.45
N LYS A 262 13.29 6.27 -17.79
CA LYS A 262 12.94 6.19 -16.36
C LYS A 262 11.86 5.14 -16.06
N PRO A 263 10.65 5.18 -16.66
CA PRO A 263 9.65 4.13 -16.43
C PRO A 263 10.13 2.76 -16.91
N PHE A 264 10.91 2.71 -17.99
CA PHE A 264 11.48 1.45 -18.47
C PHE A 264 12.46 0.83 -17.45
N ALA A 265 13.35 1.64 -16.88
CA ALA A 265 14.26 1.19 -15.81
C ALA A 265 13.49 0.75 -14.55
N ALA A 266 12.46 1.51 -14.15
CA ALA A 266 11.63 1.17 -13.00
C ALA A 266 10.93 -0.19 -13.18
N LEU A 267 10.34 -0.43 -14.35
CA LEU A 267 9.72 -1.72 -14.68
C LEU A 267 10.71 -2.87 -14.69
N LEU A 268 11.95 -2.67 -15.20
CA LEU A 268 12.99 -3.70 -15.17
C LEU A 268 13.38 -4.05 -13.73
N GLY A 269 13.62 -3.06 -12.86
CA GLY A 269 13.94 -3.31 -11.46
C GLY A 269 12.81 -4.06 -10.73
N ALA A 270 11.56 -3.65 -10.95
CA ALA A 270 10.42 -4.36 -10.38
C ALA A 270 10.24 -5.78 -10.95
N LEU A 271 10.58 -6.00 -12.23
CA LEU A 271 10.56 -7.34 -12.84
C LEU A 271 11.63 -8.24 -12.23
N ASP A 272 12.87 -7.77 -12.12
CA ASP A 272 13.96 -8.55 -11.57
C ASP A 272 13.67 -8.96 -10.11
N ALA A 273 13.16 -8.06 -9.27
CA ALA A 273 12.74 -8.41 -7.92
C ALA A 273 11.62 -9.48 -7.88
N GLN A 274 10.67 -9.45 -8.83
CA GLN A 274 9.64 -10.50 -8.94
C GLN A 274 10.24 -11.86 -9.30
N LEU A 275 11.18 -11.87 -10.24
CA LEU A 275 11.88 -13.09 -10.67
C LEU A 275 12.73 -13.66 -9.53
N ASP A 276 13.46 -12.82 -8.82
CA ASP A 276 14.30 -13.21 -7.70
C ASP A 276 13.49 -13.80 -6.54
N LEU A 277 12.39 -13.15 -6.17
CA LEU A 277 11.52 -13.64 -5.10
C LEU A 277 10.54 -14.75 -5.55
N ASN A 278 10.44 -15.01 -6.85
CA ASN A 278 9.47 -15.93 -7.45
C ASN A 278 8.01 -15.61 -7.05
N ILE A 279 7.67 -14.33 -7.05
CA ILE A 279 6.31 -13.82 -6.82
C ILE A 279 5.87 -12.98 -8.02
N ALA A 280 4.57 -12.78 -8.18
CA ALA A 280 4.06 -12.11 -9.38
C ALA A 280 3.20 -10.89 -9.06
N ALA A 281 3.31 -9.85 -9.89
CA ALA A 281 2.33 -8.78 -9.93
C ALA A 281 1.07 -9.23 -10.69
N ILE A 282 -0.10 -8.92 -10.13
CA ILE A 282 -1.40 -9.17 -10.76
C ILE A 282 -1.81 -8.05 -11.71
N GLY A 283 -1.12 -6.92 -11.67
CA GLY A 283 -1.37 -5.74 -12.46
C GLY A 283 -0.86 -4.47 -11.78
N GLY A 284 -1.39 -3.36 -12.19
CA GLY A 284 -1.02 -2.06 -11.65
C GLY A 284 -1.72 -0.92 -12.39
N LYS A 285 -1.28 0.29 -12.11
CA LYS A 285 -1.72 1.51 -12.76
C LYS A 285 -0.50 2.40 -13.00
N ASP A 286 -0.37 2.90 -14.21
CA ASP A 286 0.66 3.86 -14.58
C ASP A 286 0.07 5.19 -15.04
N SER A 287 0.87 6.24 -14.98
CA SER A 287 0.56 7.54 -15.54
C SER A 287 1.84 8.29 -15.92
N MET A 288 1.89 8.79 -17.14
CA MET A 288 2.99 9.61 -17.69
C MET A 288 2.50 11.03 -17.97
N SER A 289 1.78 11.63 -17.01
CA SER A 289 1.19 12.96 -17.14
C SER A 289 1.63 13.93 -16.03
N GLY A 290 2.63 13.56 -15.25
CA GLY A 290 3.11 14.27 -14.06
C GLY A 290 3.97 15.49 -14.36
N THR A 291 3.55 16.33 -15.31
CA THR A 291 4.21 17.61 -15.63
C THR A 291 3.20 18.75 -15.53
N PHE A 292 3.51 19.72 -14.67
CA PHE A 292 2.77 20.97 -14.58
C PHE A 292 3.72 22.15 -14.83
N GLU A 293 3.52 22.84 -15.96
CA GLU A 293 4.39 23.90 -16.48
C GLU A 293 5.86 23.41 -16.62
N LYS A 294 6.74 23.83 -15.73
CA LYS A 294 8.16 23.44 -15.69
C LYS A 294 8.51 22.44 -14.58
N MET A 295 7.52 22.03 -13.83
CA MET A 295 7.68 21.13 -12.68
C MET A 295 7.29 19.72 -13.11
N ASP A 296 8.25 18.83 -13.07
CA ASP A 296 8.06 17.40 -13.31
C ASP A 296 7.93 16.65 -11.98
N VAL A 297 7.03 15.66 -11.91
CA VAL A 297 7.01 14.72 -10.79
C VAL A 297 8.30 13.90 -10.82
N PRO A 298 8.93 13.62 -9.66
CA PRO A 298 10.04 12.68 -9.62
C PRO A 298 9.58 11.26 -10.01
N PRO A 299 10.50 10.42 -10.52
CA PRO A 299 10.20 9.02 -10.79
C PRO A 299 9.54 8.35 -9.60
N THR A 300 8.40 7.71 -9.83
CA THR A 300 7.63 7.06 -8.77
C THR A 300 7.21 5.66 -9.19
N LEU A 301 7.62 4.66 -8.41
CA LEU A 301 7.02 3.33 -8.39
C LEU A 301 6.78 2.95 -6.95
N CYS A 302 5.53 2.68 -6.62
CA CYS A 302 5.12 2.16 -5.32
C CYS A 302 4.70 0.70 -5.50
N SER A 303 5.35 -0.20 -4.78
CA SER A 303 4.99 -1.62 -4.72
C SER A 303 4.01 -1.85 -3.57
N PHE A 304 2.92 -2.55 -3.86
CA PHE A 304 2.01 -3.07 -2.83
C PHE A 304 2.09 -4.59 -2.86
N ALA A 305 2.45 -5.19 -1.72
CA ALA A 305 2.46 -6.63 -1.53
C ALA A 305 1.24 -7.03 -0.70
N ILE A 306 0.51 -8.06 -1.15
CA ILE A 306 -0.71 -8.56 -0.51
C ILE A 306 -0.56 -10.05 -0.29
N ALA A 307 -0.81 -10.52 0.95
CA ALA A 307 -0.81 -11.94 1.26
C ALA A 307 -1.97 -12.32 2.18
N PRO A 308 -2.53 -13.54 2.04
CA PRO A 308 -3.43 -14.12 3.04
C PRO A 308 -2.63 -14.60 4.25
N GLY A 309 -3.30 -14.66 5.42
CA GLY A 309 -2.71 -15.16 6.65
C GLY A 309 -3.76 -15.55 7.68
N LYS A 310 -3.32 -15.76 8.90
CA LYS A 310 -4.20 -15.99 10.06
C LYS A 310 -4.01 -14.89 11.09
N ALA A 311 -5.11 -14.38 11.63
CA ALA A 311 -5.07 -13.34 12.66
C ALA A 311 -4.27 -13.78 13.90
N SER A 312 -4.30 -15.06 14.23
CA SER A 312 -3.55 -15.68 15.34
C SER A 312 -2.03 -15.72 15.14
N GLU A 313 -1.55 -15.51 13.91
CA GLU A 313 -0.12 -15.51 13.56
C GLU A 313 0.44 -14.09 13.33
N VAL A 314 -0.42 -13.07 13.40
CA VAL A 314 -0.05 -11.66 13.17
C VAL A 314 0.59 -11.07 14.42
N ILE A 315 1.70 -10.37 14.25
CA ILE A 315 2.35 -9.54 15.27
C ILE A 315 2.32 -8.07 14.87
N SER A 316 2.37 -7.19 15.86
CA SER A 316 2.44 -5.74 15.67
C SER A 316 3.84 -5.20 16.02
N PRO A 317 4.27 -4.07 15.44
CA PRO A 317 5.66 -3.65 15.49
C PRO A 317 6.10 -2.94 16.78
N GLU A 318 5.19 -2.51 17.67
CA GLU A 318 5.61 -1.85 18.90
C GLU A 318 6.34 -2.80 19.86
N PHE A 319 7.37 -2.32 20.56
CA PHE A 319 8.03 -3.06 21.65
C PHE A 319 7.02 -3.46 22.73
N LYS A 320 7.09 -4.72 23.18
CA LYS A 320 6.13 -5.31 24.11
C LYS A 320 6.53 -5.14 25.56
N GLU A 321 7.78 -5.45 25.90
CA GLU A 321 8.26 -5.44 27.28
C GLU A 321 9.72 -4.98 27.37
N ALA A 322 10.11 -4.44 28.51
CA ALA A 322 11.50 -4.13 28.82
C ALA A 322 12.27 -5.41 29.22
N GLY A 323 13.55 -5.46 28.86
CA GLY A 323 14.42 -6.58 29.10
C GLY A 323 14.44 -7.63 27.99
N HIS A 324 13.75 -7.38 26.89
CA HIS A 324 13.81 -8.21 25.69
C HIS A 324 15.04 -7.85 24.85
N ALA A 325 15.64 -8.88 24.22
CA ALA A 325 16.76 -8.69 23.30
C ALA A 325 16.28 -8.08 21.97
N ILE A 326 17.07 -7.16 21.43
CA ILE A 326 16.85 -6.58 20.10
C ILE A 326 17.89 -7.14 19.14
N ARG A 327 17.43 -7.69 18.02
CA ARG A 327 18.31 -8.30 17.02
C ARG A 327 18.06 -7.72 15.64
N LEU A 328 19.13 -7.56 14.87
CA LEU A 328 19.11 -7.12 13.47
C LEU A 328 19.43 -8.31 12.56
N VAL A 329 18.49 -8.62 11.68
CA VAL A 329 18.65 -9.60 10.60
C VAL A 329 18.81 -8.84 9.30
N SER A 330 19.97 -8.94 8.66
CA SER A 330 20.28 -8.20 7.44
C SER A 330 21.10 -9.04 6.47
N CYS A 331 21.02 -8.71 5.19
CA CYS A 331 21.88 -9.20 4.12
C CYS A 331 21.87 -8.16 2.99
N ASP A 332 22.67 -8.39 1.94
CA ASP A 332 22.50 -7.67 0.69
C ASP A 332 21.10 -7.99 0.11
N PRO A 333 20.25 -7.00 -0.18
CA PRO A 333 18.91 -7.23 -0.73
C PRO A 333 18.93 -7.92 -2.11
N HIS A 334 20.07 -7.88 -2.84
CA HIS A 334 20.25 -8.61 -4.10
C HIS A 334 20.76 -10.06 -3.89
N ASP A 335 21.19 -10.43 -2.70
CA ASP A 335 21.42 -11.83 -2.35
C ASP A 335 20.08 -12.51 -1.98
N THR A 336 19.36 -12.90 -3.02
CA THR A 336 18.04 -13.51 -2.90
C THR A 336 18.04 -14.75 -2.02
N ALA A 337 19.11 -15.54 -2.03
CA ALA A 337 19.22 -16.76 -1.23
C ALA A 337 19.32 -16.42 0.26
N ALA A 338 20.17 -15.46 0.63
CA ALA A 338 20.28 -14.98 2.00
C ALA A 338 19.00 -14.27 2.47
N LEU A 339 18.42 -13.43 1.62
CA LEU A 339 17.20 -12.67 1.92
C LEU A 339 16.02 -13.61 2.23
N THR A 340 15.78 -14.60 1.37
CA THR A 340 14.68 -15.56 1.56
C THR A 340 14.91 -16.51 2.73
N ALA A 341 16.16 -16.90 3.00
CA ALA A 341 16.53 -17.64 4.20
C ALA A 341 16.24 -16.83 5.47
N ASN A 342 16.55 -15.52 5.47
CA ASN A 342 16.24 -14.62 6.57
C ASN A 342 14.71 -14.51 6.79
N TYR A 343 13.92 -14.39 5.73
CA TYR A 343 12.46 -14.35 5.83
C TYR A 343 11.90 -15.64 6.46
N ASP A 344 12.34 -16.80 5.98
CA ASP A 344 11.91 -18.10 6.54
C ASP A 344 12.29 -18.25 8.01
N ALA A 345 13.50 -17.82 8.40
CA ALA A 345 13.98 -17.89 9.78
C ALA A 345 13.17 -16.96 10.71
N VAL A 346 12.92 -15.71 10.28
CA VAL A 346 12.12 -14.74 11.05
C VAL A 346 10.68 -15.24 11.22
N LEU A 347 10.03 -15.71 10.14
CA LEU A 347 8.68 -16.28 10.21
C LEU A 347 8.61 -17.49 11.15
N SER A 348 9.62 -18.37 11.13
CA SER A 348 9.71 -19.49 12.05
C SER A 348 9.81 -19.03 13.50
N ALA A 349 10.61 -18.00 13.79
CA ALA A 349 10.78 -17.44 15.12
C ALA A 349 9.50 -16.73 15.63
N ILE A 350 8.77 -16.02 14.75
CA ILE A 350 7.46 -15.43 15.05
C ILE A 350 6.46 -16.54 15.43
N ARG A 351 6.32 -17.57 14.59
CA ARG A 351 5.40 -18.69 14.84
C ARG A 351 5.74 -19.49 16.11
N ALA A 352 7.01 -19.51 16.49
CA ALA A 352 7.46 -20.10 17.74
C ALA A 352 7.25 -19.21 18.98
N GLY A 353 6.76 -17.97 18.82
CA GLY A 353 6.58 -17.00 19.89
C GLY A 353 7.88 -16.43 20.45
N LYS A 354 9.01 -16.64 19.77
CA LYS A 354 10.32 -16.11 20.16
C LYS A 354 10.54 -14.67 19.71
N VAL A 355 9.98 -14.29 18.58
CA VAL A 355 9.90 -12.91 18.09
C VAL A 355 8.48 -12.41 18.30
N VAL A 356 8.32 -11.33 19.06
CA VAL A 356 7.02 -10.76 19.44
C VAL A 356 6.73 -9.41 18.80
N SER A 357 7.76 -8.79 18.21
CA SER A 357 7.66 -7.53 17.46
C SER A 357 8.74 -7.51 16.39
N ALA A 358 8.45 -6.95 15.23
CA ALA A 358 9.39 -6.83 14.12
C ALA A 358 9.14 -5.56 13.31
N TRP A 359 10.22 -4.98 12.77
CA TRP A 359 10.21 -3.77 11.94
C TRP A 359 11.09 -3.95 10.72
N ALA A 360 10.54 -3.73 9.52
CA ALA A 360 11.32 -3.65 8.31
C ALA A 360 12.06 -2.31 8.26
N LEU A 361 13.39 -2.33 8.12
CA LEU A 361 14.20 -1.12 8.08
C LEU A 361 14.00 -0.36 6.77
N GLY A 362 14.09 0.96 6.86
CA GLY A 362 13.95 1.90 5.76
C GLY A 362 15.06 2.94 5.73
N LEU A 363 14.69 4.17 5.38
CA LEU A 363 15.60 5.29 5.19
C LEU A 363 16.47 5.60 6.43
N GLY A 364 15.87 5.57 7.63
CA GLY A 364 16.55 5.94 8.88
C GLY A 364 17.23 4.77 9.59
N GLY A 365 17.27 3.58 8.97
CA GLY A 365 17.97 2.41 9.47
C GLY A 365 17.52 1.96 10.86
N VAL A 366 18.47 1.46 11.64
CA VAL A 366 18.24 0.94 13.01
C VAL A 366 17.68 2.02 13.93
N ALA A 367 18.20 3.26 13.85
CA ALA A 367 17.74 4.36 14.71
C ALA A 367 16.25 4.67 14.49
N GLU A 368 15.78 4.66 13.25
CA GLU A 368 14.34 4.82 12.92
C GLU A 368 13.52 3.68 13.51
N GLY A 369 13.99 2.44 13.31
CA GLY A 369 13.32 1.24 13.82
C GLY A 369 13.16 1.26 15.33
N LEU A 370 14.24 1.51 16.07
CA LEU A 370 14.24 1.58 17.55
C LEU A 370 13.26 2.64 18.07
N PHE A 371 13.29 3.84 17.47
CA PHE A 371 12.38 4.92 17.86
C PHE A 371 10.92 4.57 17.58
N LYS A 372 10.61 4.10 16.37
CA LYS A 372 9.22 3.82 15.97
C LYS A 372 8.64 2.59 16.68
N MET A 373 9.44 1.57 16.93
CA MET A 373 9.00 0.42 17.75
C MET A 373 8.77 0.82 19.21
N GLY A 374 9.60 1.72 19.75
CA GLY A 374 9.52 2.13 21.15
C GLY A 374 8.38 3.11 21.47
N ILE A 375 8.06 4.04 20.58
CA ILE A 375 7.18 5.19 20.86
C ILE A 375 5.76 4.80 21.30
N GLY A 376 5.21 3.69 20.76
CA GLY A 376 3.85 3.25 21.05
C GLY A 376 3.61 2.82 22.48
N ASN A 377 4.63 2.28 23.15
CA ASN A 377 4.59 1.87 24.55
C ASN A 377 5.55 2.69 25.43
N GLN A 378 6.32 3.62 24.86
CA GLN A 378 7.38 4.39 25.51
C GLN A 378 8.42 3.48 26.18
N ILE A 379 8.82 2.44 25.47
CA ILE A 379 9.88 1.52 25.83
C ILE A 379 11.14 1.95 25.10
N GLY A 380 12.20 2.28 25.85
CA GLY A 380 13.49 2.70 25.30
C GLY A 380 14.40 1.54 24.94
N THR A 381 15.62 1.88 24.57
CA THR A 381 16.62 0.91 24.14
C THR A 381 17.98 1.25 24.72
N ARG A 382 18.71 0.22 25.18
CA ARG A 382 20.14 0.27 25.44
C ARG A 382 20.84 -0.54 24.36
N ILE A 383 21.69 0.12 23.57
CA ILE A 383 22.50 -0.52 22.54
C ILE A 383 23.73 -1.13 23.21
N ASP A 384 24.06 -2.35 22.83
CA ASP A 384 25.24 -3.05 23.35
C ASP A 384 26.52 -2.36 22.91
N ASP A 385 27.53 -2.32 23.80
CA ASP A 385 28.84 -1.69 23.49
C ASP A 385 29.59 -2.40 22.35
N ASP A 386 29.28 -3.66 22.11
CA ASP A 386 29.87 -4.49 21.05
C ASP A 386 29.18 -4.30 19.68
N TYR A 387 28.08 -3.54 19.62
CA TYR A 387 27.40 -3.26 18.36
C TYR A 387 28.13 -2.14 17.60
N ASP A 388 28.78 -2.51 16.49
CA ASP A 388 29.59 -1.63 15.64
C ASP A 388 28.89 -1.14 14.37
N GLY A 389 27.59 -1.47 14.20
CA GLY A 389 26.79 -1.09 13.01
C GLY A 389 26.43 0.38 13.00
N ASN A 390 26.35 0.97 11.79
CA ASN A 390 25.87 2.34 11.62
C ASN A 390 24.36 2.41 11.87
N LEU A 391 23.95 3.09 12.95
CA LEU A 391 22.55 3.22 13.36
C LEU A 391 21.66 3.91 12.30
N PHE A 392 22.23 4.78 11.48
CA PHE A 392 21.51 5.63 10.52
C PHE A 392 21.65 5.15 9.07
N ALA A 393 22.32 4.02 8.84
CA ALA A 393 22.46 3.48 7.50
C ALA A 393 21.13 2.96 6.97
N GLN A 394 20.75 3.40 5.77
CA GLN A 394 19.61 2.82 5.05
C GLN A 394 19.87 1.34 4.75
N GLN A 395 18.96 0.46 5.16
CA GLN A 395 19.10 -1.00 5.02
C GLN A 395 17.76 -1.63 4.61
N ILE A 396 17.46 -1.57 3.32
CA ILE A 396 16.23 -2.15 2.79
C ILE A 396 16.36 -3.69 2.78
N GLY A 397 15.29 -4.39 3.16
CA GLY A 397 15.28 -5.84 3.30
C GLY A 397 15.75 -6.35 4.67
N ALA A 398 16.37 -5.48 5.49
CA ALA A 398 16.73 -5.81 6.87
C ALA A 398 15.54 -5.69 7.83
N MET A 399 15.57 -6.49 8.89
CA MET A 399 14.51 -6.59 9.90
C MET A 399 15.08 -6.43 11.31
N LEU A 400 14.49 -5.51 12.09
CA LEU A 400 14.76 -5.34 13.50
C LEU A 400 13.72 -6.12 14.31
N LEU A 401 14.17 -6.95 15.24
CA LEU A 401 13.34 -7.92 15.95
C LEU A 401 13.40 -7.67 17.45
N GLU A 402 12.27 -7.75 18.15
CA GLU A 402 12.20 -7.90 19.60
C GLU A 402 12.01 -9.37 19.94
N CYS A 403 12.93 -9.92 20.74
CA CYS A 403 12.99 -11.34 21.08
C CYS A 403 12.76 -11.55 22.57
N THR A 404 11.85 -12.46 22.94
CA THR A 404 11.54 -12.81 24.33
C THR A 404 12.70 -13.50 25.04
N GLU A 405 13.63 -14.05 24.29
CA GLU A 405 14.89 -14.67 24.73
C GLU A 405 15.98 -14.32 23.72
N ASP A 406 17.24 -14.42 24.11
CA ASP A 406 18.35 -14.26 23.17
C ASP A 406 18.43 -15.49 22.26
N ILE A 407 18.21 -15.30 20.96
CA ILE A 407 18.18 -16.35 19.94
C ILE A 407 19.34 -16.16 18.96
N ASP A 408 19.83 -17.24 18.37
CA ASP A 408 20.89 -17.20 17.36
C ASP A 408 20.29 -16.86 15.97
N LEU A 409 19.89 -15.58 15.82
CA LEU A 409 19.32 -15.06 14.56
C LEU A 409 19.78 -13.62 14.36
N GLY A 410 20.59 -13.36 13.35
CA GLY A 410 21.17 -12.05 13.08
C GLY A 410 22.16 -11.57 14.14
N VAL A 411 22.36 -10.26 14.24
CA VAL A 411 23.29 -9.61 15.20
C VAL A 411 22.49 -9.00 16.35
N LYS A 412 22.96 -9.18 17.59
CA LYS A 412 22.37 -8.48 18.73
C LYS A 412 22.71 -6.99 18.65
N VAL A 413 21.68 -6.14 18.76
CA VAL A 413 21.80 -4.68 18.77
C VAL A 413 21.84 -4.15 20.21
N GLY A 414 21.07 -4.76 21.11
CA GLY A 414 20.94 -4.33 22.49
C GLY A 414 19.71 -4.95 23.15
N ASP A 415 19.20 -4.27 24.17
CA ASP A 415 18.04 -4.70 24.94
C ASP A 415 17.04 -3.55 25.11
N THR A 416 15.76 -3.87 25.22
CA THR A 416 14.72 -2.90 25.59
C THR A 416 14.83 -2.52 27.05
N VAL A 417 14.58 -1.23 27.37
CA VAL A 417 14.60 -0.69 28.74
C VAL A 417 13.28 0.01 29.08
N PRO A 418 12.88 0.06 30.37
CA PRO A 418 11.56 0.57 30.74
C PRO A 418 11.42 2.10 30.61
N GLU A 419 12.53 2.84 30.60
CA GLU A 419 12.53 4.28 30.42
C GLU A 419 12.50 4.66 28.93
N TRP A 420 11.85 5.75 28.59
CA TRP A 420 11.77 6.26 27.22
C TRP A 420 13.06 7.00 26.83
N VAL A 421 14.14 6.24 26.63
CA VAL A 421 15.49 6.73 26.33
C VAL A 421 16.16 5.87 25.26
N LEU A 422 17.18 6.44 24.61
CA LEU A 422 18.17 5.71 23.82
C LEU A 422 19.51 5.82 24.55
N GLU A 423 20.07 4.69 24.98
CA GLU A 423 21.42 4.60 25.57
C GLU A 423 22.38 4.04 24.53
N TYR A 424 23.40 4.82 24.18
CA TYR A 424 24.40 4.44 23.17
C TYR A 424 25.75 5.11 23.47
N GLU A 425 26.86 4.37 23.45
CA GLU A 425 28.24 4.84 23.67
C GLU A 425 28.39 5.68 24.95
N GLY A 426 27.67 5.33 26.01
CA GLY A 426 27.67 6.05 27.28
C GLY A 426 26.83 7.30 27.33
N GLU A 427 26.21 7.70 26.22
CA GLU A 427 25.23 8.78 26.20
C GLU A 427 23.82 8.23 26.50
N ARG A 428 23.02 9.05 27.19
CA ARG A 428 21.62 8.77 27.48
C ARG A 428 20.75 9.87 26.91
N ILE A 429 20.04 9.58 25.82
CA ILE A 429 19.20 10.51 25.09
C ILE A 429 17.76 10.34 25.57
N ASP A 430 17.17 11.43 26.09
CA ASP A 430 15.73 11.49 26.39
C ASP A 430 14.93 11.59 25.08
N LEU A 431 14.13 10.56 24.79
CA LEU A 431 13.36 10.48 23.54
C LEU A 431 12.08 11.36 23.55
N THR A 432 11.74 11.99 24.69
CA THR A 432 10.57 12.92 24.77
C THR A 432 10.73 14.11 23.84
N ALA A 433 11.93 14.72 23.83
CA ALA A 433 12.22 15.84 22.91
C ALA A 433 12.25 15.40 21.43
N MET A 434 12.71 14.18 21.18
CA MET A 434 12.73 13.58 19.85
C MET A 434 11.31 13.28 19.35
N GLN A 435 10.43 12.84 20.24
CA GLN A 435 9.00 12.66 19.94
C GLN A 435 8.32 13.95 19.50
N GLU A 436 8.60 15.07 20.17
CA GLU A 436 8.06 16.39 19.77
C GLU A 436 8.49 16.80 18.35
N ILE A 437 9.73 16.52 17.96
CA ILE A 437 10.22 16.76 16.59
C ILE A 437 9.47 15.88 15.60
N TYR A 438 9.37 14.57 15.89
CA TYR A 438 8.71 13.56 15.05
C TYR A 438 7.23 13.89 14.79
N GLU A 439 6.48 14.23 15.83
CA GLU A 439 5.06 14.54 15.75
C GLU A 439 4.81 15.96 15.21
N GLY A 440 5.68 16.92 15.52
CA GLY A 440 5.48 18.33 15.21
C GLY A 440 5.69 18.71 13.75
N LYS A 441 6.39 17.90 12.95
CA LYS A 441 6.78 18.26 11.58
C LYS A 441 5.60 18.59 10.67
N LEU A 442 4.55 17.77 10.68
CA LEU A 442 3.35 17.94 9.87
C LEU A 442 2.17 18.55 10.63
N ASP A 443 2.28 18.80 11.92
CA ASP A 443 1.15 19.20 12.76
C ASP A 443 0.49 20.53 12.29
N LYS A 444 1.27 21.45 11.73
CA LYS A 444 0.74 22.72 11.19
C LYS A 444 -0.16 22.55 9.96
N VAL A 445 0.00 21.47 9.21
CA VAL A 445 -0.73 21.20 7.95
C VAL A 445 -1.77 20.11 8.15
N PHE A 446 -1.44 19.10 8.90
CA PHE A 446 -2.26 17.92 9.18
C PHE A 446 -2.30 17.67 10.70
N SER A 447 -2.87 18.63 11.45
CA SER A 447 -3.00 18.49 12.90
C SER A 447 -3.95 17.36 13.25
N TYR A 448 -3.56 16.52 14.20
CA TYR A 448 -4.42 15.53 14.87
C TYR A 448 -4.61 15.89 16.34
N ARG A 449 -3.79 16.76 16.88
CA ARG A 449 -3.90 17.27 18.25
C ARG A 449 -5.04 18.26 18.32
N GLY A 450 -6.00 18.05 19.23
CA GLY A 450 -7.05 19.04 19.51
C GLY A 450 -6.41 20.34 20.00
N HIS A 451 -6.92 21.47 19.54
CA HIS A 451 -6.53 22.76 20.11
C HIS A 451 -7.05 22.86 21.55
N THR A 452 -6.16 22.63 22.51
CA THR A 452 -6.50 22.66 23.95
C THR A 452 -6.51 24.09 24.48
N GLY A 453 -7.21 25.02 23.82
CA GLY A 453 -7.43 26.38 24.33
C GLY A 453 -8.55 26.49 25.37
N GLU A 454 -9.39 25.49 25.48
CA GLU A 454 -10.52 25.50 26.41
C GLU A 454 -10.50 24.24 27.28
N THR A 455 -10.74 24.41 28.56
CA THR A 455 -10.95 23.31 29.49
C THR A 455 -12.25 22.59 29.12
N THR A 456 -12.16 21.33 28.70
CA THR A 456 -13.36 20.50 28.50
C THR A 456 -14.11 20.34 29.81
N GLU A 457 -15.42 20.59 29.77
CA GLU A 457 -16.28 20.27 30.90
C GLU A 457 -16.20 18.77 31.21
N LYS A 458 -16.02 18.46 32.50
CA LYS A 458 -16.01 17.08 32.96
C LYS A 458 -17.37 16.74 33.50
N PHE A 459 -18.00 15.74 32.91
CA PHE A 459 -19.27 15.20 33.38
C PHE A 459 -19.06 13.91 34.16
N SER A 460 -19.70 13.78 35.30
CA SER A 460 -19.80 12.50 35.99
C SER A 460 -21.20 11.94 35.77
N TYR A 461 -21.28 10.82 35.08
CA TYR A 461 -22.58 10.12 34.94
C TYR A 461 -22.98 9.44 36.25
N SER A 462 -24.24 9.59 36.62
CA SER A 462 -24.87 8.84 37.69
C SER A 462 -26.24 8.35 37.22
N ALA A 463 -26.53 7.07 37.41
CA ALA A 463 -27.83 6.49 37.06
C ALA A 463 -29.00 7.09 37.89
N GLU A 464 -28.71 7.68 39.05
CA GLU A 464 -29.68 8.40 39.88
C GLU A 464 -29.98 9.78 39.29
N THR A 465 -29.00 10.45 38.70
CA THR A 465 -29.15 11.78 38.08
C THR A 465 -29.66 11.70 36.64
N TYR A 466 -29.32 10.65 35.92
CA TYR A 466 -29.72 10.43 34.53
C TYR A 466 -30.26 9.01 34.35
N PRO A 467 -31.52 8.76 34.80
CA PRO A 467 -32.10 7.42 34.64
C PRO A 467 -32.27 7.09 33.16
N VAL A 468 -31.91 5.86 32.79
CA VAL A 468 -32.17 5.35 31.44
C VAL A 468 -33.69 5.26 31.26
N PRO A 469 -34.25 5.85 30.19
CA PRO A 469 -35.67 5.66 29.88
C PRO A 469 -36.00 4.18 29.69
N ALA A 470 -37.12 3.73 30.22
CA ALA A 470 -37.58 2.33 30.16
C ALA A 470 -37.98 1.92 28.73
#